data_d0fea97bc26cbf513254b4501ba2e811
#
_entry.id   d0fea97bc26cbf513254b4501ba2e811
#
_cell.length_a   1.000
_cell.length_b   1.000
_cell.length_c   1.000
_cell.angle_alpha   90.00
_cell.angle_beta   90.00
_cell.angle_gamma   90.00
#
_symmetry.space_group_name_H-M   'P 1'
#
loop_
_entity.id
_entity.type
_entity.pdbx_description
1 polymer ?
#
loop_
_entity_poly.entity_id
_entity_poly.type
_entity_poly.pdbx_seq_one_letter_code
_entity_poly.pdbx_strand_id
1 'polypeptide(L)'
;MPAPRSFALAVLAATIGTAALVACGSEEPEKVSKSQVMETEDVSEGELAAGDAIPMPAGDQILSITGLISNPNDEDGASLDLDTLENMPRVQLKVFEPFEKKDIVFEGVLMSELMEIVGADSSAKKVHFTALDDYKIQLPMSEFEKSDVLLATKADGAYMSVVDGGPTRIVFPSDSELGRNTDMWIWNVDEMVVR
;
A
#
# COMPACT_ATOMS: atom_id res chain seq x y z
N MET A 1 -17.17 49.31 48.37
CA MET A 1 -16.55 50.65 48.50
C MET A 1 -15.07 50.53 48.17
N PRO A 2 -14.48 51.38 47.37
CA PRO A 2 -15.05 52.23 46.34
C PRO A 2 -14.47 51.96 44.91
N ALA A 3 -15.22 52.28 43.91
CA ALA A 3 -14.79 52.68 42.58
C ALA A 3 -14.34 54.14 42.63
N PRO A 4 -14.08 54.86 41.56
CA PRO A 4 -13.68 54.59 40.20
C PRO A 4 -12.48 55.54 39.75
N ARG A 5 -12.10 55.53 38.50
CA ARG A 5 -11.79 56.78 37.75
C ARG A 5 -11.48 56.54 36.27
N SER A 6 -12.36 57.07 35.49
CA SER A 6 -12.25 57.45 34.08
C SER A 6 -11.17 58.48 33.78
N PHE A 7 -10.78 58.62 32.56
CA PHE A 7 -10.43 59.80 31.75
C PHE A 7 -9.53 59.35 30.59
N ALA A 8 -9.54 59.75 29.37
CA ALA A 8 -10.38 60.66 28.58
C ALA A 8 -9.90 60.51 27.13
N LEU A 9 -10.80 60.63 26.26
CA LEU A 9 -10.84 61.12 24.93
C LEU A 9 -9.60 61.89 24.37
N ALA A 10 -9.12 61.54 23.17
CA ALA A 10 -8.63 62.50 22.20
C ALA A 10 -8.89 62.02 20.77
N VAL A 11 -9.80 62.70 20.15
CA VAL A 11 -10.10 62.69 18.70
C VAL A 11 -9.07 63.56 18.01
N LEU A 12 -8.50 63.10 16.88
CA LEU A 12 -8.07 64.04 15.84
C LEU A 12 -8.28 63.39 14.46
N ALA A 13 -9.03 64.08 13.66
CA ALA A 13 -9.34 63.80 12.26
C ALA A 13 -8.35 64.52 11.33
N ALA A 14 -8.29 64.03 10.12
CA ALA A 14 -8.02 64.67 8.82
C ALA A 14 -6.98 63.85 8.04
N THR A 15 -7.00 63.58 6.77
CA THR A 15 -7.70 64.01 5.58
C THR A 15 -7.23 63.17 4.40
N ILE A 16 -8.14 62.73 3.59
CA ILE A 16 -8.16 62.61 2.12
C ILE A 16 -6.82 62.45 1.37
N GLY A 17 -6.73 61.36 0.62
CA GLY A 17 -5.73 61.13 -0.42
C GLY A 17 -6.16 59.97 -1.32
N THR A 18 -7.04 60.25 -2.31
CA THR A 18 -7.36 59.35 -3.43
C THR A 18 -6.14 59.17 -4.34
N ALA A 19 -5.66 57.98 -4.52
CA ALA A 19 -4.90 57.57 -5.68
C ALA A 19 -5.31 56.12 -6.06
N ALA A 20 -6.11 56.03 -7.09
CA ALA A 20 -6.38 54.81 -7.79
C ALA A 20 -5.13 54.38 -8.56
N LEU A 21 -4.51 53.31 -8.14
CA LEU A 21 -3.55 52.53 -8.94
C LEU A 21 -4.20 51.20 -9.27
N VAL A 22 -4.64 51.11 -10.51
CA VAL A 22 -4.96 49.84 -11.16
C VAL A 22 -3.65 49.04 -11.26
N ALA A 23 -3.43 48.13 -10.36
CA ALA A 23 -2.42 47.08 -10.50
C ALA A 23 -3.09 45.88 -11.17
N CYS A 24 -2.71 45.66 -12.44
CA CYS A 24 -2.92 44.38 -13.09
C CYS A 24 -2.33 43.28 -12.20
N GLY A 25 -3.19 42.49 -11.57
CA GLY A 25 -2.81 41.25 -10.93
C GLY A 25 -2.42 40.28 -12.04
N SER A 26 -1.14 40.06 -12.22
CA SER A 26 -0.64 38.81 -12.81
C SER A 26 -1.01 37.70 -11.84
N GLU A 27 -1.98 36.89 -12.20
CA GLU A 27 -2.21 35.61 -11.59
C GLU A 27 -0.93 34.78 -11.77
N GLU A 28 -0.17 34.63 -10.69
CA GLU A 28 0.84 33.60 -10.60
C GLU A 28 0.12 32.26 -10.84
N PRO A 29 0.62 31.39 -11.74
CA PRO A 29 0.07 30.06 -11.88
C PRO A 29 0.25 29.37 -10.52
N GLU A 30 -0.87 28.98 -9.92
CA GLU A 30 -0.93 28.12 -8.76
C GLU A 30 0.06 26.96 -8.98
N LYS A 31 1.06 26.89 -8.12
CA LYS A 31 2.01 25.79 -8.13
C LYS A 31 1.18 24.54 -7.95
N VAL A 32 1.04 23.79 -9.04
CA VAL A 32 0.54 22.42 -9.01
C VAL A 32 1.34 21.72 -7.91
N SER A 33 0.63 21.38 -6.84
CA SER A 33 1.16 20.66 -5.70
C SER A 33 1.93 19.44 -6.21
N LYS A 34 3.17 19.32 -5.74
CA LYS A 34 4.01 18.15 -5.98
C LYS A 34 3.15 16.92 -5.80
N SER A 35 3.21 16.01 -6.78
CA SER A 35 2.74 14.64 -6.68
C SER A 35 2.89 14.17 -5.24
N GLN A 36 1.78 13.88 -4.57
CA GLN A 36 1.83 13.21 -3.28
C GLN A 36 2.43 11.84 -3.59
N VAL A 37 3.67 11.64 -3.15
CA VAL A 37 4.24 10.30 -3.03
C VAL A 37 3.23 9.55 -2.17
N MET A 38 2.63 8.50 -2.70
CA MET A 38 1.68 7.69 -1.96
C MET A 38 2.54 6.89 -0.99
N GLU A 39 2.54 7.33 0.28
CA GLU A 39 3.26 6.66 1.35
C GLU A 39 2.46 5.42 1.76
N THR A 40 3.18 4.32 1.91
CA THR A 40 2.69 3.12 2.56
C THR A 40 2.52 3.42 4.04
N GLU A 41 1.38 3.09 4.63
CA GLU A 41 1.09 3.32 6.04
C GLU A 41 1.05 1.99 6.80
N ASP A 42 1.75 1.91 7.93
CA ASP A 42 1.75 0.72 8.79
C ASP A 42 0.38 0.53 9.44
N VAL A 43 -0.14 -0.70 9.36
CA VAL A 43 -1.41 -1.10 9.97
C VAL A 43 -1.18 -1.97 11.20
N SER A 44 -0.24 -2.91 11.11
CA SER A 44 0.08 -3.85 12.18
C SER A 44 1.52 -4.34 12.05
N GLU A 45 2.24 -4.42 13.17
CA GLU A 45 3.56 -5.08 13.20
C GLU A 45 3.47 -6.60 13.09
N GLY A 46 2.27 -7.16 13.27
CA GLY A 46 2.06 -8.61 13.27
C GLY A 46 2.70 -9.31 14.46
N GLU A 47 2.49 -10.62 14.55
CA GLU A 47 3.15 -11.49 15.54
C GLU A 47 4.11 -12.48 14.86
N LEU A 48 4.02 -12.66 13.54
CA LEU A 48 4.84 -13.55 12.73
C LEU A 48 5.85 -12.72 11.92
N ALA A 49 7.12 -12.83 12.27
CA ALA A 49 8.20 -12.10 11.62
C ALA A 49 9.22 -13.04 10.95
N ALA A 50 10.16 -12.47 10.22
CA ALA A 50 11.25 -13.22 9.58
C ALA A 50 12.05 -14.01 10.63
N GLY A 51 12.21 -15.31 10.39
CA GLY A 51 12.88 -16.26 11.27
C GLY A 51 11.97 -17.00 12.25
N ASP A 52 10.70 -16.63 12.38
CA ASP A 52 9.71 -17.39 13.12
C ASP A 52 9.21 -18.57 12.29
N ALA A 53 8.85 -19.67 12.97
CA ALA A 53 8.25 -20.81 12.30
C ALA A 53 6.84 -20.45 11.82
N ILE A 54 6.55 -20.64 10.54
CA ILE A 54 5.21 -20.44 9.99
C ILE A 54 4.28 -21.52 10.55
N PRO A 55 3.14 -21.17 11.17
CA PRO A 55 2.20 -22.17 11.68
C PRO A 55 1.53 -22.93 10.52
N MET A 56 1.13 -24.17 10.78
CA MET A 56 0.23 -24.89 9.87
C MET A 56 -1.11 -24.16 9.78
N PRO A 57 -1.71 -24.04 8.59
CA PRO A 57 -3.03 -23.42 8.43
C PRO A 57 -4.07 -24.06 9.38
N ALA A 58 -4.82 -23.24 10.09
CA ALA A 58 -5.97 -23.65 10.89
C ALA A 58 -7.28 -23.55 10.08
N GLY A 59 -7.29 -22.68 9.07
CA GLY A 59 -8.38 -22.48 8.12
C GLY A 59 -8.09 -23.06 6.75
N ASP A 60 -8.89 -22.64 5.77
CA ASP A 60 -8.67 -23.00 4.37
C ASP A 60 -7.38 -22.37 3.85
N GLN A 61 -6.53 -23.16 3.23
CA GLN A 61 -5.36 -22.64 2.53
C GLN A 61 -5.81 -21.71 1.39
N ILE A 62 -5.29 -20.49 1.37
CA ILE A 62 -5.58 -19.51 0.33
C ILE A 62 -4.36 -19.17 -0.53
N LEU A 63 -3.16 -19.53 -0.08
CA LEU A 63 -1.92 -19.27 -0.81
C LEU A 63 -0.92 -20.41 -0.54
N SER A 64 -0.29 -20.90 -1.60
CA SER A 64 0.84 -21.83 -1.57
C SER A 64 2.10 -21.12 -2.07
N ILE A 65 3.22 -21.23 -1.34
CA ILE A 65 4.51 -20.69 -1.75
C ILE A 65 5.54 -21.81 -1.76
N THR A 66 6.13 -22.06 -2.92
CA THR A 66 7.07 -23.15 -3.14
C THR A 66 8.38 -22.68 -3.77
N GLY A 67 9.32 -23.58 -4.00
CA GLY A 67 10.58 -23.32 -4.70
C GLY A 67 11.74 -23.00 -3.76
N LEU A 68 12.52 -21.95 -4.05
CA LEU A 68 13.71 -21.59 -3.30
C LEU A 68 13.35 -20.85 -2.00
N ILE A 69 12.75 -21.56 -1.03
CA ILE A 69 12.40 -21.06 0.31
C ILE A 69 13.01 -21.99 1.36
N SER A 70 13.32 -21.46 2.54
CA SER A 70 13.95 -22.20 3.65
C SER A 70 13.09 -22.31 4.91
N ASN A 71 11.89 -21.71 4.91
CA ASN A 71 10.96 -21.73 6.02
C ASN A 71 9.58 -22.32 5.61
N PRO A 72 9.54 -23.59 5.15
CA PRO A 72 8.29 -24.27 4.82
C PRO A 72 7.56 -24.70 6.11
N ASN A 73 6.24 -24.79 6.04
CA ASN A 73 5.40 -25.39 7.09
C ASN A 73 4.68 -26.67 6.61
N ASP A 74 4.91 -27.09 5.37
CA ASP A 74 4.39 -28.31 4.75
C ASP A 74 5.49 -29.00 3.95
N GLU A 75 5.24 -30.26 3.50
CA GLU A 75 6.18 -31.05 2.70
C GLU A 75 6.53 -30.37 1.36
N ASP A 76 5.57 -29.66 0.75
CA ASP A 76 5.72 -29.05 -0.57
C ASP A 76 6.16 -27.56 -0.50
N GLY A 77 6.08 -26.89 0.68
CA GLY A 77 6.41 -25.50 0.81
C GLY A 77 5.75 -24.79 2.00
N ALA A 78 5.39 -23.53 1.82
CA ALA A 78 4.64 -22.76 2.80
C ALA A 78 3.18 -22.64 2.36
N SER A 79 2.31 -23.25 3.15
CA SER A 79 0.85 -23.19 3.04
C SER A 79 0.32 -22.09 3.96
N LEU A 80 -0.39 -21.11 3.43
CA LEU A 80 -0.88 -19.96 4.19
C LEU A 80 -2.41 -19.87 4.10
N ASP A 81 -3.04 -19.68 5.26
CA ASP A 81 -4.42 -19.26 5.37
C ASP A 81 -4.53 -17.76 5.64
N LEU A 82 -5.75 -17.25 5.72
CA LEU A 82 -5.98 -15.83 5.97
C LEU A 82 -5.43 -15.39 7.33
N ASP A 83 -5.63 -16.21 8.37
CA ASP A 83 -5.18 -15.88 9.72
C ASP A 83 -3.65 -15.78 9.80
N THR A 84 -2.94 -16.64 9.07
CA THR A 84 -1.47 -16.58 8.97
C THR A 84 -1.01 -15.28 8.31
N LEU A 85 -1.65 -14.86 7.22
CA LEU A 85 -1.34 -13.57 6.56
C LEU A 85 -1.69 -12.37 7.45
N GLU A 86 -2.79 -12.43 8.20
CA GLU A 86 -3.19 -11.36 9.12
C GLU A 86 -2.26 -11.23 10.35
N ASN A 87 -1.49 -12.28 10.67
CA ASN A 87 -0.49 -12.26 11.73
C ASN A 87 0.90 -11.79 11.27
N MET A 88 1.12 -11.54 9.99
CA MET A 88 2.33 -10.91 9.46
C MET A 88 2.28 -9.36 9.59
N PRO A 89 3.42 -8.65 9.47
CA PRO A 89 3.42 -7.20 9.35
C PRO A 89 2.57 -6.74 8.17
N ARG A 90 1.65 -5.82 8.41
CA ARG A 90 0.70 -5.35 7.39
C ARG A 90 0.75 -3.85 7.24
N VAL A 91 0.60 -3.45 6.00
CA VAL A 91 0.54 -2.05 5.60
C VAL A 91 -0.72 -1.78 4.78
N GLN A 92 -1.07 -0.53 4.64
CA GLN A 92 -2.05 -0.08 3.67
C GLN A 92 -1.39 0.78 2.59
N LEU A 93 -1.88 0.64 1.38
CA LEU A 93 -1.42 1.37 0.21
C LEU A 93 -2.63 1.87 -0.58
N LYS A 94 -2.73 3.19 -0.72
CA LYS A 94 -3.75 3.79 -1.58
C LYS A 94 -3.24 3.84 -3.01
N VAL A 95 -3.94 3.23 -3.95
CA VAL A 95 -3.59 3.22 -5.37
C VAL A 95 -4.77 3.57 -6.26
N PHE A 96 -4.48 4.13 -7.43
CA PHE A 96 -5.47 4.22 -8.49
C PHE A 96 -5.59 2.86 -9.18
N GLU A 97 -6.72 2.20 -8.99
CA GLU A 97 -7.01 0.89 -9.57
C GLU A 97 -7.47 1.07 -11.03
N PRO A 98 -6.70 0.54 -12.01
CA PRO A 98 -6.91 0.90 -13.43
C PRO A 98 -8.17 0.29 -14.06
N PHE A 99 -8.68 -0.82 -13.53
CA PHE A 99 -9.86 -1.50 -14.07
C PHE A 99 -11.14 -0.89 -13.50
N GLU A 100 -11.18 -0.57 -12.21
CA GLU A 100 -12.30 0.11 -11.57
C GLU A 100 -12.26 1.63 -11.76
N LYS A 101 -11.11 2.18 -12.17
CA LYS A 101 -10.86 3.60 -12.45
C LYS A 101 -11.16 4.51 -11.26
N LYS A 102 -10.80 4.06 -10.08
CA LYS A 102 -10.95 4.79 -8.81
C LYS A 102 -9.76 4.54 -7.89
N ASP A 103 -9.60 5.41 -6.92
CA ASP A 103 -8.67 5.16 -5.83
C ASP A 103 -9.24 4.11 -4.89
N ILE A 104 -8.41 3.13 -4.51
CA ILE A 104 -8.74 2.08 -3.54
C ILE A 104 -7.61 2.02 -2.51
N VAL A 105 -7.96 1.85 -1.25
CA VAL A 105 -7.01 1.56 -0.17
C VAL A 105 -6.95 0.05 0.01
N PHE A 106 -5.80 -0.53 -0.35
CA PHE A 106 -5.52 -1.95 -0.14
C PHE A 106 -4.74 -2.14 1.15
N GLU A 107 -5.00 -3.24 1.87
CA GLU A 107 -4.27 -3.67 3.05
C GLU A 107 -3.76 -5.08 2.85
N GLY A 108 -2.53 -5.35 3.30
CA GLY A 108 -1.91 -6.66 3.20
C GLY A 108 -0.45 -6.66 3.62
N VAL A 109 0.29 -7.66 3.16
CA VAL A 109 1.71 -7.89 3.47
C VAL A 109 2.58 -7.39 2.32
N LEU A 110 3.65 -6.65 2.61
CA LEU A 110 4.64 -6.32 1.58
C LEU A 110 5.30 -7.59 1.04
N MET A 111 5.50 -7.66 -0.27
CA MET A 111 6.16 -8.81 -0.88
C MET A 111 7.61 -8.98 -0.37
N SER A 112 8.32 -7.90 -0.02
CA SER A 112 9.62 -7.96 0.65
C SER A 112 9.56 -8.72 1.97
N GLU A 113 8.62 -8.33 2.86
CA GLU A 113 8.40 -8.98 4.16
C GLU A 113 7.99 -10.46 3.99
N LEU A 114 7.06 -10.73 3.08
CA LEU A 114 6.62 -12.10 2.82
C LEU A 114 7.80 -12.98 2.37
N MET A 115 8.66 -12.47 1.47
CA MET A 115 9.84 -13.22 1.02
C MET A 115 10.86 -13.46 2.15
N GLU A 116 11.01 -12.53 3.09
CA GLU A 116 11.84 -12.72 4.28
C GLU A 116 11.24 -13.77 5.23
N ILE A 117 9.92 -13.72 5.48
CA ILE A 117 9.22 -14.66 6.37
C ILE A 117 9.30 -16.09 5.84
N VAL A 118 9.08 -16.30 4.54
CA VAL A 118 9.20 -17.65 3.93
C VAL A 118 10.66 -18.08 3.73
N GLY A 119 11.60 -17.21 4.02
CA GLY A 119 13.03 -17.47 3.89
C GLY A 119 13.46 -17.69 2.45
N ALA A 120 13.08 -16.78 1.55
CA ALA A 120 13.48 -16.84 0.15
C ALA A 120 15.00 -16.84 0.02
N ASP A 121 15.56 -17.78 -0.76
CA ASP A 121 16.99 -17.90 -0.95
C ASP A 121 17.57 -16.68 -1.70
N SER A 122 18.71 -16.19 -1.26
CA SER A 122 19.38 -15.03 -1.86
C SER A 122 19.77 -15.23 -3.33
N SER A 123 19.83 -16.48 -3.81
CA SER A 123 20.05 -16.81 -5.21
C SER A 123 18.78 -16.71 -6.07
N ALA A 124 17.61 -16.61 -5.46
CA ALA A 124 16.34 -16.47 -6.18
C ALA A 124 16.34 -15.17 -7.02
N LYS A 125 15.84 -15.27 -8.23
CA LYS A 125 15.84 -14.14 -9.18
C LYS A 125 14.45 -13.60 -9.44
N LYS A 126 13.43 -14.42 -9.26
CA LYS A 126 12.05 -14.07 -9.59
C LYS A 126 11.05 -14.92 -8.82
N VAL A 127 9.83 -14.41 -8.73
CA VAL A 127 8.64 -15.14 -8.26
C VAL A 127 7.69 -15.30 -9.43
N HIS A 128 7.18 -16.51 -9.63
CA HIS A 128 6.08 -16.81 -10.52
C HIS A 128 4.81 -16.83 -9.72
N PHE A 129 3.79 -16.17 -10.21
CA PHE A 129 2.46 -16.10 -9.62
C PHE A 129 1.48 -16.81 -10.52
N THR A 130 0.59 -17.58 -9.93
CA THR A 130 -0.55 -18.22 -10.61
C THR A 130 -1.82 -17.79 -9.90
N ALA A 131 -2.85 -17.47 -10.65
CA ALA A 131 -4.19 -17.17 -10.16
C ALA A 131 -5.12 -18.37 -10.31
N LEU A 132 -6.26 -18.35 -9.61
CA LEU A 132 -7.28 -19.41 -9.65
C LEU A 132 -7.82 -19.71 -11.07
N ASP A 133 -7.69 -18.78 -12.02
CA ASP A 133 -8.09 -18.92 -13.42
C ASP A 133 -6.93 -19.30 -14.36
N ASP A 134 -5.79 -19.74 -13.78
CA ASP A 134 -4.54 -20.07 -14.48
C ASP A 134 -3.83 -18.87 -15.12
N TYR A 135 -4.23 -17.63 -14.84
CA TYR A 135 -3.46 -16.47 -15.26
C TYR A 135 -2.11 -16.44 -14.56
N LYS A 136 -1.05 -16.12 -15.28
CA LYS A 136 0.33 -16.20 -14.77
C LYS A 136 1.13 -14.96 -15.10
N ILE A 137 1.84 -14.47 -14.09
CA ILE A 137 2.86 -13.44 -14.25
C ILE A 137 4.16 -13.88 -13.57
N GLN A 138 5.24 -13.15 -13.84
CA GLN A 138 6.49 -13.29 -13.10
C GLN A 138 7.04 -11.90 -12.77
N LEU A 139 7.55 -11.75 -11.55
CA LEU A 139 8.21 -10.53 -11.09
C LEU A 139 9.64 -10.83 -10.67
N PRO A 140 10.62 -10.00 -11.04
CA PRO A 140 11.98 -10.10 -10.48
C PRO A 140 11.94 -9.84 -8.97
N MET A 141 12.75 -10.57 -8.18
CA MET A 141 12.92 -10.31 -6.74
C MET A 141 13.30 -8.85 -6.44
N SER A 142 14.12 -8.25 -7.33
CA SER A 142 14.55 -6.86 -7.18
C SER A 142 13.43 -5.82 -7.25
N GLU A 143 12.24 -6.16 -7.71
CA GLU A 143 11.10 -5.24 -7.69
C GLU A 143 10.54 -5.09 -6.28
N PHE A 144 10.63 -6.13 -5.45
CA PHE A 144 10.19 -6.08 -4.05
C PHE A 144 11.12 -5.24 -3.16
N GLU A 145 12.37 -5.02 -3.60
CA GLU A 145 13.33 -4.13 -2.94
C GLU A 145 13.17 -2.66 -3.36
N LYS A 146 12.64 -2.42 -4.57
CA LYS A 146 12.56 -1.09 -5.17
C LYS A 146 11.21 -0.41 -4.96
N SER A 147 10.17 -1.20 -4.71
CA SER A 147 8.79 -0.73 -4.74
C SER A 147 7.95 -1.52 -3.74
N ASP A 148 7.03 -0.84 -3.09
CA ASP A 148 6.09 -1.41 -2.12
C ASP A 148 5.03 -2.27 -2.83
N VAL A 149 5.48 -3.40 -3.41
CA VAL A 149 4.56 -4.39 -3.99
C VAL A 149 3.83 -5.09 -2.85
N LEU A 150 2.50 -5.05 -2.88
CA LEU A 150 1.64 -5.55 -1.81
C LEU A 150 0.93 -6.84 -2.22
N LEU A 151 0.98 -7.86 -1.36
CA LEU A 151 0.03 -8.97 -1.37
C LEU A 151 -1.17 -8.55 -0.54
N ALA A 152 -2.22 -8.06 -1.19
CA ALA A 152 -3.39 -7.53 -0.51
C ALA A 152 -4.41 -8.62 -0.19
N THR A 153 -5.01 -8.53 1.00
CA THR A 153 -6.15 -9.34 1.47
C THR A 153 -7.42 -8.51 1.59
N LYS A 154 -7.30 -7.17 1.75
CA LYS A 154 -8.44 -6.25 1.89
C LYS A 154 -8.40 -5.12 0.87
N ALA A 155 -9.59 -4.65 0.52
CA ALA A 155 -9.82 -3.43 -0.26
C ALA A 155 -10.84 -2.56 0.47
N ASP A 156 -10.55 -1.27 0.66
CA ASP A 156 -11.39 -0.30 1.39
C ASP A 156 -11.86 -0.83 2.77
N GLY A 157 -10.97 -1.55 3.46
CA GLY A 157 -11.19 -2.08 4.82
C GLY A 157 -11.97 -3.40 4.89
N ALA A 158 -12.37 -3.99 3.76
CA ALA A 158 -13.10 -5.27 3.70
C ALA A 158 -12.26 -6.37 3.05
N TYR A 159 -12.34 -7.60 3.56
CA TYR A 159 -11.74 -8.76 2.91
C TYR A 159 -12.31 -8.95 1.50
N MET A 160 -11.43 -9.22 0.56
CA MET A 160 -11.82 -9.44 -0.83
C MET A 160 -12.32 -10.87 -1.01
N SER A 161 -13.52 -11.02 -1.57
CA SER A 161 -14.01 -12.31 -2.03
C SER A 161 -13.38 -12.69 -3.38
N VAL A 162 -13.55 -13.94 -3.81
CA VAL A 162 -13.07 -14.40 -5.13
C VAL A 162 -13.65 -13.55 -6.27
N VAL A 163 -14.93 -13.14 -6.17
CA VAL A 163 -15.56 -12.30 -7.21
C VAL A 163 -15.04 -10.86 -7.22
N ASP A 164 -14.44 -10.41 -6.12
CA ASP A 164 -13.84 -9.08 -5.95
C ASP A 164 -12.32 -9.10 -6.20
N GLY A 165 -11.78 -10.21 -6.68
CA GLY A 165 -10.35 -10.36 -7.00
C GLY A 165 -9.48 -10.84 -5.84
N GLY A 166 -10.10 -11.37 -4.76
CA GLY A 166 -9.43 -12.00 -3.61
C GLY A 166 -9.43 -13.54 -3.69
N PRO A 167 -9.06 -14.25 -2.62
CA PRO A 167 -8.72 -13.73 -1.29
C PRO A 167 -7.42 -12.93 -1.24
N THR A 168 -6.50 -13.14 -2.19
CA THR A 168 -5.24 -12.42 -2.33
C THR A 168 -5.08 -11.84 -3.73
N ARG A 169 -4.45 -10.69 -3.84
CA ARG A 169 -4.06 -10.09 -5.12
C ARG A 169 -2.77 -9.30 -5.00
N ILE A 170 -2.03 -9.16 -6.11
CA ILE A 170 -0.86 -8.30 -6.15
C ILE A 170 -1.29 -6.88 -6.53
N VAL A 171 -0.83 -5.92 -5.74
CA VAL A 171 -1.07 -4.50 -5.91
C VAL A 171 0.25 -3.76 -6.02
N PHE A 172 0.32 -2.81 -6.94
CA PHE A 172 1.51 -2.01 -7.20
C PHE A 172 1.25 -0.54 -6.89
N PRO A 173 2.26 0.21 -6.38
CA PRO A 173 2.17 1.67 -6.30
C PRO A 173 1.86 2.28 -7.68
N SER A 174 0.92 3.22 -7.73
CA SER A 174 0.43 3.79 -9.01
C SER A 174 1.51 4.55 -9.80
N ASP A 175 2.56 5.04 -9.13
CA ASP A 175 3.68 5.75 -9.73
C ASP A 175 4.81 4.81 -10.19
N SER A 176 4.74 3.51 -9.85
CA SER A 176 5.69 2.50 -10.30
C SER A 176 5.50 2.15 -11.78
N GLU A 177 6.52 1.58 -12.40
CA GLU A 177 6.43 1.08 -13.77
C GLU A 177 5.42 -0.08 -13.87
N LEU A 178 5.43 -0.97 -12.87
CA LEU A 178 4.51 -2.10 -12.79
C LEU A 178 3.06 -1.67 -12.55
N GLY A 179 2.84 -0.65 -11.71
CA GLY A 179 1.50 -0.11 -11.44
C GLY A 179 0.84 0.48 -12.69
N ARG A 180 1.62 0.99 -13.63
CA ARG A 180 1.13 1.50 -14.92
C ARG A 180 0.94 0.42 -15.98
N ASN A 181 1.47 -0.78 -15.79
CA ASN A 181 1.35 -1.89 -16.73
C ASN A 181 0.21 -2.83 -16.30
N THR A 182 -0.96 -2.67 -16.91
CA THR A 182 -2.15 -3.47 -16.56
C THR A 182 -1.99 -4.97 -16.77
N ASP A 183 -1.06 -5.40 -17.64
CA ASP A 183 -0.79 -6.83 -17.85
C ASP A 183 -0.06 -7.48 -16.68
N MET A 184 0.42 -6.69 -15.71
CA MET A 184 1.07 -7.20 -14.52
C MET A 184 0.12 -7.35 -13.33
N TRP A 185 -1.09 -6.79 -13.43
CA TRP A 185 -2.09 -6.91 -12.38
C TRP A 185 -2.68 -8.31 -12.35
N ILE A 186 -2.50 -9.01 -11.24
CA ILE A 186 -3.00 -10.37 -11.04
C ILE A 186 -3.90 -10.43 -9.79
N TRP A 187 -5.06 -10.98 -9.97
CA TRP A 187 -6.09 -11.17 -8.93
C TRP A 187 -6.21 -12.65 -8.58
N ASN A 188 -6.85 -12.96 -7.44
CA ASN A 188 -7.11 -14.33 -7.01
C ASN A 188 -5.84 -15.19 -7.02
N VAL A 189 -4.72 -14.64 -6.56
CA VAL A 189 -3.45 -15.38 -6.51
C VAL A 189 -3.57 -16.51 -5.50
N ASP A 190 -3.26 -17.73 -5.91
CA ASP A 190 -3.30 -18.92 -5.04
C ASP A 190 -1.97 -19.68 -4.99
N GLU A 191 -1.06 -19.42 -5.94
CA GLU A 191 0.26 -20.05 -5.97
C GLU A 191 1.37 -19.06 -6.28
N MET A 192 2.49 -19.18 -5.54
CA MET A 192 3.76 -18.51 -5.82
C MET A 192 4.89 -19.53 -5.90
N VAL A 193 5.79 -19.37 -6.87
CA VAL A 193 7.00 -20.21 -6.99
C VAL A 193 8.22 -19.32 -7.02
N VAL A 194 9.04 -19.38 -5.98
CA VAL A 194 10.32 -18.66 -5.84
C VAL A 194 11.40 -19.38 -6.64
N ARG A 195 12.10 -18.67 -7.57
CA ARG A 195 13.09 -19.24 -8.49
C ARG A 195 14.31 -18.35 -8.70
#